data_16438df38ef5f20a260a85bed5dde0b6
#
_entry.id   16438df38ef5f20a260a85bed5dde0b6
#
_cell.length_a   1.000
_cell.length_b   1.000
_cell.length_c   1.000
_cell.angle_alpha   90.00
_cell.angle_beta   90.00
_cell.angle_gamma   90.00
#
_symmetry.space_group_name_H-M   'P 1'
#
loop_
_entity.id
_entity.type
_entity.pdbx_description
1 polymer ?
#
loop_
_entity_poly.entity_id
_entity_poly.type
_entity_poly.pdbx_seq_one_letter_code
_entity_poly.pdbx_strand_id
1 'polypeptide(L)'
;MLLLLIVAVGYAKGPKYIFYFIGDGMGPSHVLGTELYLGELQGVIGRPQKLCFTQFPESAFVTTYSATNGVTDSAASGTALSTGHKTYNAAIGVGRDTVEVYSVAADLADKGMAIGVATTVPINHATPSAFYAHNMSRHNYDEIAPWMLEAGYDFYAGGDVKGYDETRKNVYDKAKEQGYAIARGYNDYLAKAEGAEKIMLYQKDVATELPYAINRTEKDLTLAQITAAGIDFLEGKSKKGFFMMIEGGKIDYAAHNDDGATVFQEVLDFDAAVAVAYEFYKKHKDETLIIVTAAHETGGLVLGYRGDYTLYLKALSSQKVSVERMIEILQAEKETTWERLEQLVKKNIGVGIRNKKANGERVTVDYDLAREIAYNAVYDLNRSAALSWASGNHSGTFVPLFAIGKGADMFNGVIDNTDIPKIIRQLKGVK
;
A
#
# COMPACT_ATOMS: atom_id res chain seq x y z
N MET A 1 -21.82 32.10 -48.28
CA MET A 1 -20.66 31.22 -48.10
C MET A 1 -20.28 31.28 -46.63
N LEU A 2 -20.77 30.33 -45.82
CA LEU A 2 -20.56 30.28 -44.37
C LEU A 2 -19.24 29.57 -44.11
N LEU A 3 -18.21 30.28 -43.63
CA LEU A 3 -16.94 29.71 -43.20
C LEU A 3 -17.18 29.00 -41.85
N LEU A 4 -17.23 27.67 -41.84
CA LEU A 4 -17.13 26.90 -40.61
C LEU A 4 -15.67 26.99 -40.12
N LEU A 5 -15.46 27.80 -39.06
CA LEU A 5 -14.24 27.71 -38.27
C LEU A 5 -14.28 26.39 -37.51
N ILE A 6 -13.54 25.38 -37.99
CA ILE A 6 -13.21 24.20 -37.22
C ILE A 6 -12.15 24.65 -36.22
N VAL A 7 -12.58 24.97 -34.98
CA VAL A 7 -11.65 25.11 -33.87
C VAL A 7 -11.14 23.70 -33.58
N ALA A 8 -9.98 23.37 -34.09
CA ALA A 8 -9.22 22.20 -33.63
C ALA A 8 -8.85 22.46 -32.17
N VAL A 9 -9.65 21.96 -31.24
CA VAL A 9 -9.24 21.84 -29.85
C VAL A 9 -8.03 20.90 -29.86
N GLY A 10 -6.85 21.48 -29.91
CA GLY A 10 -5.62 20.73 -29.71
C GLY A 10 -5.69 20.11 -28.34
N TYR A 11 -5.95 18.82 -28.26
CA TYR A 11 -5.83 18.07 -27.02
C TYR A 11 -4.42 18.33 -26.48
N ALA A 12 -4.33 19.08 -25.39
CA ALA A 12 -3.08 19.21 -24.67
C ALA A 12 -2.54 17.80 -24.41
N LYS A 13 -1.26 17.55 -24.78
CA LYS A 13 -0.64 16.25 -24.53
C LYS A 13 -0.89 15.84 -23.09
N GLY A 14 -1.46 14.66 -22.85
CA GLY A 14 -1.70 14.14 -21.51
C GLY A 14 -0.39 14.05 -20.66
N PRO A 15 -0.47 13.68 -19.40
CA PRO A 15 0.71 13.60 -18.52
C PRO A 15 1.73 12.61 -19.10
N LYS A 16 3.01 12.99 -19.03
CA LYS A 16 4.14 12.16 -19.44
C LYS A 16 4.51 11.17 -18.35
N TYR A 17 4.40 11.60 -17.10
CA TYR A 17 4.72 10.84 -15.91
C TYR A 17 3.47 10.68 -15.07
N ILE A 18 3.14 9.44 -14.71
CA ILE A 18 1.95 9.13 -13.90
C ILE A 18 2.37 8.28 -12.72
N PHE A 19 2.13 8.80 -11.53
CA PHE A 19 2.25 8.07 -10.28
C PHE A 19 0.86 7.73 -9.77
N TYR A 20 0.63 6.46 -9.48
CA TYR A 20 -0.63 5.96 -8.96
C TYR A 20 -0.40 5.25 -7.64
N PHE A 21 -0.58 5.97 -6.54
CA PHE A 21 -0.42 5.48 -5.18
C PHE A 21 -1.71 4.87 -4.66
N ILE A 22 -1.62 3.66 -4.10
CA ILE A 22 -2.75 2.92 -3.52
C ILE A 22 -2.37 2.50 -2.10
N GLY A 23 -3.00 3.12 -1.07
CA GLY A 23 -2.89 2.67 0.31
C GLY A 23 -3.92 1.57 0.56
N ASP A 24 -3.50 0.30 0.57
CA ASP A 24 -4.43 -0.80 0.85
C ASP A 24 -4.97 -0.67 2.27
N GLY A 25 -6.29 -0.74 2.44
CA GLY A 25 -6.94 -0.56 3.74
C GLY A 25 -7.04 0.88 4.27
N MET A 26 -6.50 1.89 3.55
CA MET A 26 -6.35 3.26 4.02
C MET A 26 -7.65 4.08 3.91
N GLY A 27 -8.50 4.01 4.93
CA GLY A 27 -9.71 4.83 5.02
C GLY A 27 -9.45 6.25 5.53
N PRO A 28 -10.50 7.11 5.55
CA PRO A 28 -10.38 8.51 6.00
C PRO A 28 -9.87 8.67 7.43
N SER A 29 -10.28 7.78 8.34
CA SER A 29 -9.83 7.81 9.73
C SER A 29 -8.36 7.44 9.89
N HIS A 30 -7.81 6.59 9.03
CA HIS A 30 -6.38 6.26 9.00
C HIS A 30 -5.56 7.51 8.65
N VAL A 31 -5.98 8.24 7.61
CA VAL A 31 -5.32 9.47 7.17
C VAL A 31 -5.41 10.56 8.25
N LEU A 32 -6.62 10.91 8.69
CA LEU A 32 -6.81 11.98 9.68
C LEU A 32 -6.20 11.62 11.04
N GLY A 33 -6.31 10.35 11.46
CA GLY A 33 -5.70 9.85 12.70
C GLY A 33 -4.18 10.01 12.70
N THR A 34 -3.53 9.71 11.57
CA THR A 34 -2.08 9.91 11.40
C THR A 34 -1.70 11.39 11.48
N GLU A 35 -2.46 12.29 10.83
CA GLU A 35 -2.21 13.74 10.92
C GLU A 35 -2.36 14.29 12.35
N LEU A 36 -3.39 13.83 13.07
CA LEU A 36 -3.61 14.22 14.47
C LEU A 36 -2.52 13.65 15.39
N TYR A 37 -2.11 12.40 15.17
CA TYR A 37 -0.99 11.76 15.88
C TYR A 37 0.31 12.56 15.71
N LEU A 38 0.64 12.98 14.49
CA LEU A 38 1.80 13.85 14.23
C LEU A 38 1.69 15.19 14.98
N GLY A 39 0.51 15.80 14.98
CA GLY A 39 0.27 17.05 15.72
C GLY A 39 0.55 16.87 17.22
N GLU A 40 0.03 15.80 17.83
CA GLU A 40 0.25 15.53 19.24
C GLU A 40 1.71 15.20 19.59
N LEU A 41 2.45 14.52 18.69
CA LEU A 41 3.88 14.30 18.85
C LEU A 41 4.67 15.62 18.90
N GLN A 42 4.21 16.64 18.20
CA GLN A 42 4.78 18.00 18.21
C GLN A 42 4.26 18.85 19.36
N GLY A 43 3.42 18.30 20.24
CA GLY A 43 2.82 19.01 21.39
C GLY A 43 1.60 19.87 21.02
N VAL A 44 1.02 19.68 19.86
CA VAL A 44 -0.16 20.43 19.38
C VAL A 44 -1.38 19.50 19.44
N ILE A 45 -2.23 19.67 20.47
CA ILE A 45 -3.43 18.85 20.67
C ILE A 45 -4.57 19.34 19.78
N GLY A 46 -5.28 18.40 19.14
CA GLY A 46 -6.48 18.67 18.36
C GLY A 46 -6.27 19.43 17.06
N ARG A 47 -5.02 19.57 16.60
CA ARG A 47 -4.69 20.18 15.32
C ARG A 47 -3.87 19.20 14.46
N PRO A 48 -4.37 18.81 13.27
CA PRO A 48 -3.65 17.91 12.40
C PRO A 48 -2.38 18.55 11.83
N GLN A 49 -1.30 17.79 11.80
CA GLN A 49 -0.11 18.07 11.01
C GLN A 49 -0.28 17.40 9.65
N LYS A 50 -0.38 18.22 8.59
CA LYS A 50 -0.71 17.72 7.26
C LYS A 50 0.32 16.77 6.69
N LEU A 51 -0.15 15.67 6.12
CA LEU A 51 0.62 14.78 5.27
C LEU A 51 0.91 15.46 3.92
N CYS A 52 1.89 14.97 3.18
CA CYS A 52 2.24 15.51 1.86
C CYS A 52 1.04 15.45 0.92
N PHE A 53 0.43 14.28 0.78
CA PHE A 53 -0.65 14.08 -0.19
C PHE A 53 -1.96 14.76 0.19
N THR A 54 -2.25 15.00 1.47
CA THR A 54 -3.48 15.71 1.88
C THR A 54 -3.45 17.20 1.57
N GLN A 55 -2.31 17.73 1.10
CA GLN A 55 -2.15 19.11 0.64
C GLN A 55 -2.36 19.25 -0.88
N PHE A 56 -2.65 18.17 -1.59
CA PHE A 56 -2.91 18.22 -3.02
C PHE A 56 -4.24 18.96 -3.29
N PRO A 57 -4.33 19.73 -4.39
CA PRO A 57 -5.44 20.63 -4.61
C PRO A 57 -6.76 19.92 -4.93
N GLU A 58 -6.68 18.73 -5.56
CA GLU A 58 -7.86 18.00 -5.99
C GLU A 58 -8.17 16.85 -5.04
N SER A 59 -9.45 16.62 -4.75
CA SER A 59 -9.88 15.55 -3.86
C SER A 59 -11.24 15.00 -4.22
N ALA A 60 -11.43 13.71 -3.95
CA ALA A 60 -12.70 13.01 -4.15
C ALA A 60 -12.97 12.01 -3.02
N PHE A 61 -14.24 11.62 -2.89
CA PHE A 61 -14.65 10.40 -2.21
C PHE A 61 -14.85 9.29 -3.25
N VAL A 62 -14.29 8.11 -2.99
CA VAL A 62 -14.32 6.99 -3.93
C VAL A 62 -15.12 5.84 -3.35
N THR A 63 -16.09 5.32 -4.14
CA THR A 63 -16.80 4.07 -3.81
C THR A 63 -15.97 2.87 -4.23
N THR A 64 -15.96 1.82 -3.39
CA THR A 64 -15.08 0.65 -3.58
C THR A 64 -15.80 -0.68 -3.70
N TYR A 65 -17.14 -0.71 -3.63
CA TYR A 65 -17.94 -1.95 -3.70
C TYR A 65 -17.51 -2.87 -4.85
N SER A 66 -17.62 -4.18 -4.64
CA SER A 66 -17.33 -5.20 -5.68
C SER A 66 -18.58 -5.61 -6.44
N ALA A 67 -18.43 -6.44 -7.45
CA ALA A 67 -19.56 -7.06 -8.13
C ALA A 67 -20.33 -8.04 -7.23
N THR A 68 -19.74 -8.44 -6.09
CA THR A 68 -20.32 -9.39 -5.14
C THR A 68 -21.21 -8.71 -4.10
N ASN A 69 -20.73 -7.64 -3.48
CA ASN A 69 -21.49 -6.91 -2.45
C ASN A 69 -20.86 -5.54 -2.12
N GLY A 70 -21.40 -4.84 -1.10
CA GLY A 70 -20.95 -3.52 -0.69
C GLY A 70 -19.54 -3.47 -0.05
N VAL A 71 -19.00 -4.61 0.36
CA VAL A 71 -17.64 -4.72 0.92
C VAL A 71 -16.76 -5.50 -0.04
N THR A 72 -15.73 -4.82 -0.56
CA THR A 72 -14.77 -5.41 -1.50
C THR A 72 -13.60 -6.06 -0.77
N ASP A 73 -12.90 -6.95 -1.47
CA ASP A 73 -11.52 -7.32 -1.11
C ASP A 73 -10.50 -6.60 -2.00
N SER A 74 -9.20 -6.74 -1.67
CA SER A 74 -8.12 -6.09 -2.44
C SER A 74 -8.05 -6.57 -3.90
N ALA A 75 -8.45 -7.82 -4.21
CA ALA A 75 -8.43 -8.35 -5.57
C ALA A 75 -9.47 -7.68 -6.46
N ALA A 76 -10.72 -7.64 -6.00
CA ALA A 76 -11.81 -7.00 -6.75
C ALA A 76 -11.61 -5.49 -6.84
N SER A 77 -11.13 -4.85 -5.77
CA SER A 77 -10.84 -3.42 -5.81
C SER A 77 -9.62 -3.11 -6.68
N GLY A 78 -8.52 -3.87 -6.56
CA GLY A 78 -7.35 -3.75 -7.42
C GLY A 78 -7.72 -3.90 -8.90
N THR A 79 -8.59 -4.87 -9.24
CA THR A 79 -9.12 -5.03 -10.59
C THR A 79 -9.91 -3.80 -11.04
N ALA A 80 -10.78 -3.25 -10.18
CA ALA A 80 -11.53 -2.04 -10.52
C ALA A 80 -10.60 -0.83 -10.73
N LEU A 81 -9.61 -0.63 -9.84
CA LEU A 81 -8.63 0.45 -9.89
C LEU A 81 -7.65 0.34 -11.08
N SER A 82 -7.38 -0.87 -11.56
CA SER A 82 -6.45 -1.08 -12.68
C SER A 82 -7.16 -1.13 -14.03
N THR A 83 -8.35 -1.76 -14.10
CA THR A 83 -9.01 -2.06 -15.38
C THR A 83 -10.22 -1.16 -15.70
N GLY A 84 -10.88 -0.59 -14.67
CA GLY A 84 -12.16 0.12 -14.83
C GLY A 84 -13.37 -0.81 -14.86
N HIS A 85 -13.22 -2.07 -14.45
CA HIS A 85 -14.28 -3.06 -14.39
C HIS A 85 -14.48 -3.61 -12.97
N LYS A 86 -15.74 -3.73 -12.54
CA LYS A 86 -16.07 -4.44 -11.29
C LYS A 86 -16.00 -5.95 -11.52
N THR A 87 -15.46 -6.66 -10.51
CA THR A 87 -15.40 -8.12 -10.49
C THR A 87 -15.80 -8.68 -9.13
N TYR A 88 -15.76 -10.01 -9.01
CA TYR A 88 -16.04 -10.74 -7.77
C TYR A 88 -14.91 -10.61 -6.77
N ASN A 89 -15.22 -10.64 -5.48
CA ASN A 89 -14.19 -10.75 -4.46
C ASN A 89 -13.29 -11.96 -4.75
N ALA A 90 -12.00 -11.82 -4.49
CA ALA A 90 -10.91 -12.73 -4.81
C ALA A 90 -10.48 -12.81 -6.28
N ALA A 91 -11.23 -12.28 -7.24
CA ALA A 91 -10.86 -12.33 -8.66
C ALA A 91 -9.93 -11.16 -9.05
N ILE A 92 -8.93 -11.47 -9.86
CA ILE A 92 -7.89 -10.55 -10.33
C ILE A 92 -7.97 -10.44 -11.86
N GLY A 93 -8.09 -9.23 -12.41
CA GLY A 93 -7.98 -8.97 -13.84
C GLY A 93 -8.99 -9.71 -14.72
N VAL A 94 -10.14 -10.09 -14.16
CA VAL A 94 -11.26 -10.71 -14.90
C VAL A 94 -12.56 -9.94 -14.64
N GLY A 95 -13.42 -9.87 -15.64
CA GLY A 95 -14.73 -9.22 -15.55
C GLY A 95 -15.79 -10.09 -14.87
N ARG A 96 -17.03 -9.57 -14.80
CA ARG A 96 -18.19 -10.32 -14.27
C ARG A 96 -18.54 -11.57 -15.08
N ASP A 97 -18.18 -11.57 -16.35
CA ASP A 97 -18.34 -12.67 -17.30
C ASP A 97 -17.18 -13.67 -17.26
N THR A 98 -16.25 -13.48 -16.32
CA THR A 98 -15.02 -14.27 -16.15
C THR A 98 -14.02 -14.15 -17.31
N VAL A 99 -14.22 -13.18 -18.20
CA VAL A 99 -13.29 -12.87 -19.28
C VAL A 99 -12.19 -11.94 -18.77
N GLU A 100 -10.96 -12.11 -19.27
CA GLU A 100 -9.83 -11.25 -18.94
C GLU A 100 -10.11 -9.79 -19.29
N VAL A 101 -9.79 -8.88 -18.38
CA VAL A 101 -9.86 -7.42 -18.57
C VAL A 101 -8.48 -6.81 -18.30
N TYR A 102 -8.00 -6.02 -19.23
CA TYR A 102 -6.63 -5.51 -19.17
C TYR A 102 -6.54 -4.21 -18.38
N SER A 103 -5.41 -4.05 -17.71
CA SER A 103 -5.14 -2.90 -16.86
C SER A 103 -4.76 -1.67 -17.67
N VAL A 104 -4.94 -0.50 -17.10
CA VAL A 104 -4.41 0.76 -17.64
C VAL A 104 -2.87 0.71 -17.81
N ALA A 105 -2.15 -0.06 -16.99
CA ALA A 105 -0.72 -0.26 -17.13
C ALA A 105 -0.39 -0.99 -18.43
N ALA A 106 -1.13 -2.04 -18.78
CA ALA A 106 -0.97 -2.76 -20.05
C ALA A 106 -1.25 -1.84 -21.25
N ASP A 107 -2.35 -1.08 -21.22
CA ASP A 107 -2.67 -0.12 -22.28
C ASP A 107 -1.58 0.95 -22.46
N LEU A 108 -0.98 1.42 -21.36
CA LEU A 108 0.09 2.40 -21.42
C LEU A 108 1.41 1.81 -21.90
N ALA A 109 1.69 0.53 -21.58
CA ALA A 109 2.80 -0.23 -22.15
C ALA A 109 2.67 -0.34 -23.67
N ASP A 110 1.48 -0.67 -24.18
CA ASP A 110 1.17 -0.72 -25.62
C ASP A 110 1.34 0.65 -26.31
N LYS A 111 1.16 1.74 -25.57
CA LYS A 111 1.49 3.09 -26.08
C LYS A 111 2.98 3.42 -26.01
N GLY A 112 3.81 2.51 -25.50
CA GLY A 112 5.25 2.63 -25.39
C GLY A 112 5.71 3.45 -24.20
N MET A 113 4.91 3.58 -23.13
CA MET A 113 5.37 4.10 -21.85
C MET A 113 6.17 3.02 -21.10
N ALA A 114 7.14 3.43 -20.30
CA ALA A 114 7.79 2.52 -19.37
C ALA A 114 6.85 2.27 -18.17
N ILE A 115 6.84 1.05 -17.64
CA ILE A 115 5.89 0.64 -16.60
C ILE A 115 6.62 0.12 -15.36
N GLY A 116 6.20 0.62 -14.19
CA GLY A 116 6.62 0.12 -12.88
C GLY A 116 5.45 -0.31 -12.02
N VAL A 117 5.64 -1.39 -11.26
CA VAL A 117 4.72 -1.88 -10.23
C VAL A 117 5.51 -2.13 -8.96
N ALA A 118 5.09 -1.48 -7.87
CA ALA A 118 5.79 -1.53 -6.58
C ALA A 118 4.82 -1.70 -5.42
N THR A 119 5.26 -2.38 -4.35
CA THR A 119 4.43 -2.67 -3.18
C THR A 119 5.27 -2.92 -1.93
N THR A 120 4.64 -2.90 -0.74
CA THR A 120 5.25 -3.34 0.52
C THR A 120 4.89 -4.78 0.91
N VAL A 121 3.98 -5.44 0.17
CA VAL A 121 3.55 -6.82 0.33
C VAL A 121 4.16 -7.71 -0.75
N PRO A 122 3.83 -9.03 -0.86
CA PRO A 122 4.33 -9.85 -1.97
C PRO A 122 4.04 -9.20 -3.32
N ILE A 123 5.02 -9.21 -4.22
CA ILE A 123 4.84 -8.59 -5.54
C ILE A 123 3.67 -9.19 -6.34
N ASN A 124 3.36 -10.46 -6.08
CA ASN A 124 2.19 -11.17 -6.64
C ASN A 124 0.99 -11.21 -5.68
N HIS A 125 0.89 -10.27 -4.71
CA HIS A 125 -0.32 -10.04 -3.93
C HIS A 125 -1.44 -9.45 -4.81
N ALA A 126 -2.66 -9.45 -4.31
CA ALA A 126 -3.87 -9.13 -5.08
C ALA A 126 -3.83 -7.77 -5.80
N THR A 127 -3.49 -6.69 -5.08
CA THR A 127 -3.52 -5.33 -5.64
C THR A 127 -2.47 -5.13 -6.73
N PRO A 128 -1.16 -5.41 -6.52
CA PRO A 128 -0.17 -5.26 -7.59
C PRO A 128 -0.46 -6.20 -8.77
N SER A 129 -0.91 -7.44 -8.51
CA SER A 129 -1.23 -8.40 -9.55
C SER A 129 -2.36 -7.97 -10.48
N ALA A 130 -3.31 -7.19 -9.98
CA ALA A 130 -4.39 -6.67 -10.80
C ALA A 130 -3.91 -5.73 -11.92
N PHE A 131 -2.66 -5.27 -11.87
CA PHE A 131 -2.06 -4.45 -12.93
C PHE A 131 -1.40 -5.27 -14.04
N TYR A 132 -1.21 -6.60 -13.85
CA TYR A 132 -0.50 -7.44 -14.83
C TYR A 132 -1.03 -8.86 -14.98
N ALA A 133 -1.93 -9.35 -14.10
CA ALA A 133 -2.34 -10.76 -14.07
C ALA A 133 -3.85 -10.95 -14.20
N HIS A 134 -4.22 -12.16 -14.58
CA HIS A 134 -5.60 -12.62 -14.68
C HIS A 134 -5.75 -13.95 -13.95
N ASN A 135 -6.61 -14.00 -12.92
CA ASN A 135 -6.89 -15.22 -12.16
C ASN A 135 -8.21 -15.10 -11.40
N MET A 136 -8.98 -16.16 -11.34
CA MET A 136 -10.25 -16.20 -10.59
C MET A 136 -10.05 -16.23 -9.08
N SER A 137 -8.81 -16.46 -8.59
CA SER A 137 -8.53 -16.51 -7.16
C SER A 137 -7.17 -15.90 -6.83
N ARG A 138 -7.18 -14.87 -5.97
CA ARG A 138 -5.97 -14.24 -5.41
C ARG A 138 -5.07 -15.18 -4.62
N HIS A 139 -5.59 -16.36 -4.25
CA HIS A 139 -4.86 -17.36 -3.48
C HIS A 139 -3.98 -18.26 -4.34
N ASN A 140 -4.13 -18.21 -5.66
CA ASN A 140 -3.37 -18.98 -6.63
C ASN A 140 -2.01 -18.32 -6.93
N TYR A 141 -1.22 -18.05 -5.90
CA TYR A 141 0.04 -17.31 -6.03
C TYR A 141 1.00 -17.91 -7.08
N ASP A 142 1.03 -19.23 -7.20
CA ASP A 142 1.89 -19.95 -8.15
C ASP A 142 1.47 -19.76 -9.62
N GLU A 143 0.16 -19.56 -9.85
CA GLU A 143 -0.38 -19.27 -11.18
C GLU A 143 -0.28 -17.76 -11.51
N ILE A 144 -0.33 -16.90 -10.49
CA ILE A 144 -0.27 -15.44 -10.64
C ILE A 144 1.17 -14.98 -10.93
N ALA A 145 2.16 -15.56 -10.28
CA ALA A 145 3.55 -15.10 -10.37
C ALA A 145 4.12 -15.05 -11.80
N PRO A 146 3.87 -16.04 -12.68
CA PRO A 146 4.36 -16.00 -14.07
C PRO A 146 3.84 -14.81 -14.90
N TRP A 147 2.68 -14.25 -14.58
CA TRP A 147 2.09 -13.14 -15.32
C TRP A 147 2.96 -11.86 -15.31
N MET A 148 3.84 -11.70 -14.31
CA MET A 148 4.80 -10.60 -14.32
C MET A 148 5.70 -10.64 -15.56
N LEU A 149 6.10 -11.85 -15.97
CA LEU A 149 6.98 -12.08 -17.11
C LEU A 149 6.23 -11.96 -18.44
N GLU A 150 4.95 -12.37 -18.45
CA GLU A 150 4.06 -12.19 -19.60
C GLU A 150 3.78 -10.70 -19.85
N ALA A 151 3.51 -9.92 -18.79
CA ALA A 151 3.34 -8.48 -18.90
C ALA A 151 4.65 -7.76 -19.26
N GLY A 152 5.78 -8.28 -18.82
CA GLY A 152 7.11 -7.84 -19.22
C GLY A 152 7.45 -6.40 -18.88
N TYR A 153 6.88 -5.83 -17.81
CA TYR A 153 7.12 -4.42 -17.41
C TYR A 153 8.58 -4.16 -17.01
N ASP A 154 8.97 -2.90 -17.02
CA ASP A 154 10.38 -2.50 -16.86
C ASP A 154 10.88 -2.60 -15.41
N PHE A 155 9.99 -2.35 -14.43
CA PHE A 155 10.33 -2.26 -13.00
C PHE A 155 9.31 -2.97 -12.13
N TYR A 156 9.76 -3.95 -11.35
CA TYR A 156 8.98 -4.55 -10.27
C TYR A 156 9.73 -4.39 -8.95
N ALA A 157 9.03 -4.02 -7.86
CA ALA A 157 9.68 -3.88 -6.57
C ALA A 157 8.77 -4.19 -5.39
N GLY A 158 9.35 -4.70 -4.31
CA GLY A 158 8.63 -4.90 -3.05
C GLY A 158 9.03 -6.14 -2.27
N GLY A 159 8.04 -6.83 -1.71
CA GLY A 159 8.21 -8.17 -1.17
C GLY A 159 8.48 -9.17 -2.29
N ASP A 160 9.09 -10.27 -1.92
CA ASP A 160 9.45 -11.34 -2.85
C ASP A 160 8.21 -12.06 -3.40
N VAL A 161 8.39 -12.87 -4.43
CA VAL A 161 7.35 -13.74 -4.98
C VAL A 161 6.88 -14.74 -3.92
N LYS A 162 5.59 -14.69 -3.57
CA LYS A 162 4.93 -15.67 -2.70
C LYS A 162 4.50 -16.88 -3.51
N GLY A 163 4.58 -18.07 -2.94
CA GLY A 163 4.28 -19.36 -3.56
C GLY A 163 5.33 -20.41 -3.21
N TYR A 164 5.34 -21.53 -3.94
CA TYR A 164 6.32 -22.57 -3.76
C TYR A 164 7.73 -22.13 -4.19
N ASP A 165 8.76 -22.69 -3.56
CA ASP A 165 10.15 -22.38 -3.90
C ASP A 165 10.47 -22.68 -5.37
N GLU A 166 9.88 -23.73 -5.93
CA GLU A 166 10.03 -24.08 -7.34
C GLU A 166 9.44 -23.00 -8.27
N THR A 167 8.25 -22.47 -7.96
CA THR A 167 7.63 -21.39 -8.71
C THR A 167 8.52 -20.14 -8.69
N ARG A 168 8.98 -19.74 -7.51
CA ARG A 168 9.88 -18.59 -7.34
C ARG A 168 11.17 -18.75 -8.13
N LYS A 169 11.80 -19.96 -8.05
CA LYS A 169 13.00 -20.27 -8.83
C LYS A 169 12.74 -20.15 -10.34
N ASN A 170 11.64 -20.73 -10.82
CA ASN A 170 11.26 -20.69 -12.23
C ASN A 170 11.02 -19.28 -12.71
N VAL A 171 10.35 -18.43 -11.90
CA VAL A 171 10.16 -16.99 -12.21
C VAL A 171 11.50 -16.29 -12.34
N TYR A 172 12.45 -16.53 -11.43
CA TYR A 172 13.77 -15.88 -11.49
C TYR A 172 14.61 -16.33 -12.67
N ASP A 173 14.60 -17.61 -12.98
CA ASP A 173 15.37 -18.14 -14.10
C ASP A 173 14.84 -17.57 -15.42
N LYS A 174 13.53 -17.57 -15.64
CA LYS A 174 12.89 -16.94 -16.81
C LYS A 174 13.08 -15.42 -16.84
N ALA A 175 13.02 -14.74 -15.68
CA ALA A 175 13.25 -13.31 -15.61
C ALA A 175 14.65 -12.94 -16.14
N LYS A 176 15.69 -13.70 -15.74
CA LYS A 176 17.06 -13.51 -16.24
C LYS A 176 17.16 -13.76 -17.76
N GLU A 177 16.47 -14.79 -18.25
CA GLU A 177 16.40 -15.07 -19.70
C GLU A 177 15.75 -13.91 -20.47
N GLN A 178 14.82 -13.18 -19.86
CA GLN A 178 14.15 -12.00 -20.41
C GLN A 178 14.88 -10.67 -20.12
N GLY A 179 16.12 -10.72 -19.63
CA GLY A 179 16.95 -9.54 -19.42
C GLY A 179 16.70 -8.79 -18.11
N TYR A 180 15.96 -9.36 -17.14
CA TYR A 180 15.80 -8.74 -15.84
C TYR A 180 17.06 -8.89 -14.99
N ALA A 181 17.55 -7.77 -14.44
CA ALA A 181 18.41 -7.78 -13.28
C ALA A 181 17.55 -8.02 -12.00
N ILE A 182 18.04 -8.86 -11.08
CA ILE A 182 17.37 -9.11 -9.80
C ILE A 182 18.24 -8.51 -8.70
N ALA A 183 17.76 -7.47 -8.04
CA ALA A 183 18.42 -6.77 -6.95
C ALA A 183 17.76 -7.09 -5.61
N ARG A 184 18.57 -7.20 -4.53
CA ARG A 184 18.11 -7.44 -3.17
C ARG A 184 18.62 -6.36 -2.23
N GLY A 185 17.70 -5.46 -1.81
CA GLY A 185 18.01 -4.27 -1.05
C GLY A 185 18.57 -3.13 -1.91
N TYR A 186 18.55 -1.93 -1.34
CA TYR A 186 18.83 -0.70 -2.10
C TYR A 186 20.26 -0.63 -2.63
N ASN A 187 21.26 -1.07 -1.87
CA ASN A 187 22.66 -1.05 -2.31
C ASN A 187 22.90 -2.01 -3.50
N ASP A 188 22.23 -3.16 -3.53
CA ASP A 188 22.33 -4.10 -4.65
C ASP A 188 21.62 -3.56 -5.89
N TYR A 189 20.51 -2.80 -5.69
CA TYR A 189 19.88 -2.04 -6.78
C TYR A 189 20.86 -1.05 -7.41
N LEU A 190 21.51 -0.21 -6.62
CA LEU A 190 22.47 0.77 -7.14
C LEU A 190 23.60 0.13 -7.94
N ALA A 191 24.02 -1.08 -7.58
CA ALA A 191 25.09 -1.81 -8.27
C ALA A 191 24.62 -2.47 -9.59
N LYS A 192 23.31 -2.74 -9.74
CA LYS A 192 22.76 -3.52 -10.86
C LYS A 192 21.88 -2.73 -11.81
N ALA A 193 21.40 -1.56 -11.42
CA ALA A 193 20.46 -0.77 -12.23
C ALA A 193 21.12 -0.17 -13.47
N GLU A 194 22.41 0.21 -13.37
CA GLU A 194 23.14 0.75 -14.51
C GLU A 194 23.30 -0.31 -15.61
N GLY A 195 22.81 0.00 -16.79
CA GLY A 195 22.85 -0.90 -17.96
C GLY A 195 21.81 -2.02 -17.97
N ALA A 196 20.98 -2.18 -16.92
CA ALA A 196 19.91 -3.16 -16.94
C ALA A 196 18.77 -2.72 -17.88
N GLU A 197 18.26 -3.67 -18.67
CA GLU A 197 17.08 -3.43 -19.51
C GLU A 197 15.81 -3.36 -18.68
N LYS A 198 15.66 -4.31 -17.76
CA LYS A 198 14.55 -4.43 -16.80
C LYS A 198 15.10 -4.81 -15.42
N ILE A 199 14.37 -4.50 -14.36
CA ILE A 199 14.85 -4.81 -13.01
C ILE A 199 13.72 -5.24 -12.07
N MET A 200 14.03 -6.20 -11.20
CA MET A 200 13.22 -6.60 -10.04
C MET A 200 13.99 -6.24 -8.77
N LEU A 201 13.42 -5.37 -7.94
CA LEU A 201 14.01 -4.94 -6.66
C LEU A 201 13.22 -5.52 -5.49
N TYR A 202 13.81 -6.47 -4.79
CA TYR A 202 13.19 -7.12 -3.64
C TYR A 202 13.87 -6.76 -2.32
N GLN A 203 13.18 -6.97 -1.21
CA GLN A 203 13.76 -6.89 0.13
C GLN A 203 15.05 -7.73 0.20
N LYS A 204 16.00 -7.31 1.05
CA LYS A 204 17.35 -7.88 1.12
C LYS A 204 17.36 -9.38 1.36
N ASP A 205 16.61 -9.83 2.34
CA ASP A 205 16.43 -11.26 2.61
C ASP A 205 15.27 -11.82 1.77
N VAL A 206 15.19 -13.15 1.61
CA VAL A 206 14.08 -13.78 0.89
C VAL A 206 12.82 -13.68 1.77
N ALA A 207 12.25 -12.49 1.83
CA ALA A 207 11.04 -12.20 2.58
C ALA A 207 9.92 -11.83 1.59
N THR A 208 8.77 -12.46 1.75
CA THR A 208 7.61 -12.22 0.87
C THR A 208 6.98 -10.84 1.06
N GLU A 209 7.40 -10.09 2.08
CA GLU A 209 6.90 -8.74 2.36
C GLU A 209 7.97 -7.89 3.03
N LEU A 210 7.84 -6.58 2.94
CA LEU A 210 8.68 -5.67 3.70
C LEU A 210 8.32 -5.76 5.19
N PRO A 211 9.29 -5.57 6.11
CA PRO A 211 8.96 -5.37 7.52
C PRO A 211 8.03 -4.16 7.70
N TYR A 212 7.15 -4.20 8.68
CA TYR A 212 6.40 -3.01 9.10
C TYR A 212 7.36 -1.86 9.40
N ALA A 213 6.96 -0.63 9.08
CA ALA A 213 7.74 0.57 9.31
C ALA A 213 8.22 0.67 10.77
N ILE A 214 7.35 0.31 11.73
CA ILE A 214 7.67 0.30 13.17
C ILE A 214 8.73 -0.76 13.55
N ASN A 215 8.89 -1.83 12.77
CA ASN A 215 9.86 -2.92 13.01
C ASN A 215 11.15 -2.77 12.20
N ARG A 216 11.16 -1.85 11.24
CA ARG A 216 12.20 -1.72 10.21
C ARG A 216 13.54 -1.31 10.80
N THR A 217 14.60 -1.81 10.21
CA THR A 217 15.98 -1.44 10.45
C THR A 217 16.57 -0.65 9.28
N GLU A 218 17.74 -0.06 9.43
CA GLU A 218 18.44 0.67 8.35
C GLU A 218 18.82 -0.21 7.14
N LYS A 219 18.74 -1.54 7.29
CA LYS A 219 19.06 -2.50 6.22
C LYS A 219 17.87 -2.83 5.34
N ASP A 220 16.67 -2.49 5.80
CA ASP A 220 15.42 -2.84 5.14
C ASP A 220 15.02 -1.75 4.13
N LEU A 221 14.42 -2.18 3.02
CA LEU A 221 13.85 -1.27 2.04
C LEU A 221 12.70 -0.46 2.66
N THR A 222 12.61 0.80 2.27
CA THR A 222 11.45 1.65 2.52
C THR A 222 10.66 1.85 1.23
N LEU A 223 9.37 2.14 1.32
CA LEU A 223 8.57 2.45 0.13
C LEU A 223 9.10 3.72 -0.58
N ALA A 224 9.63 4.67 0.18
CA ALA A 224 10.29 5.86 -0.37
C ALA A 224 11.55 5.51 -1.20
N GLN A 225 12.39 4.59 -0.72
CA GLN A 225 13.54 4.10 -1.49
C GLN A 225 13.12 3.36 -2.76
N ILE A 226 12.09 2.53 -2.67
CA ILE A 226 11.52 1.83 -3.83
C ILE A 226 10.98 2.83 -4.86
N THR A 227 10.26 3.88 -4.40
CA THR A 227 9.75 4.94 -5.26
C THR A 227 10.88 5.71 -5.95
N ALA A 228 11.94 6.06 -5.20
CA ALA A 228 13.10 6.73 -5.76
C ALA A 228 13.83 5.85 -6.80
N ALA A 229 14.02 4.55 -6.50
CA ALA A 229 14.59 3.58 -7.43
C ALA A 229 13.75 3.45 -8.71
N GLY A 230 12.43 3.39 -8.58
CA GLY A 230 11.53 3.31 -9.73
C GLY A 230 11.58 4.56 -10.61
N ILE A 231 11.64 5.75 -10.02
CA ILE A 231 11.80 7.01 -10.75
C ILE A 231 13.13 7.00 -11.52
N ASP A 232 14.23 6.74 -10.81
CA ASP A 232 15.57 6.72 -11.38
C ASP A 232 15.68 5.73 -12.55
N PHE A 233 15.10 4.55 -12.40
CA PHE A 233 15.13 3.50 -13.41
C PHE A 233 14.23 3.78 -14.62
N LEU A 234 13.01 4.30 -14.39
CA LEU A 234 12.00 4.51 -15.43
C LEU A 234 12.19 5.83 -16.18
N GLU A 235 12.78 6.85 -15.54
CA GLU A 235 13.04 8.12 -16.20
C GLU A 235 14.05 7.93 -17.33
N GLY A 236 13.68 8.34 -18.54
CA GLY A 236 14.52 8.17 -19.72
C GLY A 236 14.39 6.82 -20.45
N LYS A 237 13.75 5.79 -19.87
CA LYS A 237 13.50 4.51 -20.57
C LYS A 237 12.62 4.69 -21.80
N SER A 238 11.66 5.60 -21.76
CA SER A 238 10.79 5.92 -22.89
C SER A 238 10.61 7.42 -23.11
N LYS A 239 10.64 7.83 -24.37
CA LYS A 239 10.28 9.20 -24.77
C LYS A 239 8.81 9.53 -24.47
N LYS A 240 7.96 8.52 -24.26
CA LYS A 240 6.54 8.67 -23.87
C LYS A 240 6.37 8.91 -22.36
N GLY A 241 7.43 8.73 -21.55
CA GLY A 241 7.45 8.80 -20.11
C GLY A 241 7.13 7.46 -19.45
N PHE A 242 6.65 7.48 -18.22
CA PHE A 242 6.35 6.28 -17.48
C PHE A 242 5.02 6.34 -16.70
N PHE A 243 4.51 5.17 -16.39
CA PHE A 243 3.46 4.93 -15.40
C PHE A 243 4.05 4.08 -14.27
N MET A 244 3.83 4.49 -13.03
CA MET A 244 4.27 3.72 -11.87
C MET A 244 3.12 3.59 -10.87
N MET A 245 2.69 2.35 -10.60
CA MET A 245 1.83 2.01 -9.49
C MET A 245 2.67 1.73 -8.25
N ILE A 246 2.30 2.33 -7.11
CA ILE A 246 2.99 2.16 -5.83
C ILE A 246 1.96 1.86 -4.75
N GLU A 247 2.12 0.72 -4.08
CA GLU A 247 1.20 0.27 -3.05
C GLU A 247 1.80 0.31 -1.65
N GLY A 248 1.07 0.91 -0.71
CA GLY A 248 1.28 0.75 0.72
C GLY A 248 0.42 -0.39 1.27
N GLY A 249 0.77 -1.63 0.95
CA GLY A 249 -0.07 -2.80 1.26
C GLY A 249 -0.06 -3.19 2.74
N LYS A 250 0.95 -2.76 3.51
CA LYS A 250 1.06 -3.08 4.94
C LYS A 250 0.13 -2.25 5.84
N ILE A 251 -0.50 -1.21 5.33
CA ILE A 251 -1.53 -0.45 6.07
C ILE A 251 -2.71 -1.38 6.38
N ASP A 252 -3.16 -2.15 5.38
CA ASP A 252 -4.24 -3.13 5.52
C ASP A 252 -3.91 -4.21 6.54
N TYR A 253 -2.72 -4.80 6.47
CA TYR A 253 -2.30 -5.85 7.39
C TYR A 253 -2.29 -5.37 8.85
N ALA A 254 -1.80 -4.16 9.10
CA ALA A 254 -1.82 -3.56 10.43
C ALA A 254 -3.24 -3.25 10.90
N ALA A 255 -4.12 -2.81 9.99
CA ALA A 255 -5.52 -2.51 10.29
C ALA A 255 -6.35 -3.78 10.57
N HIS A 256 -6.07 -4.91 9.89
CA HIS A 256 -6.66 -6.21 10.22
C HIS A 256 -6.31 -6.70 11.63
N ASN A 257 -5.18 -6.24 12.16
CA ASN A 257 -4.73 -6.53 13.52
C ASN A 257 -5.20 -5.50 14.56
N ASP A 258 -6.02 -4.52 14.17
CA ASP A 258 -6.40 -3.38 15.01
C ASP A 258 -5.19 -2.67 15.65
N ASP A 259 -4.02 -2.69 14.99
CA ASP A 259 -2.77 -2.15 15.52
C ASP A 259 -2.59 -0.67 15.11
N GLY A 260 -3.23 0.23 15.87
CA GLY A 260 -3.31 1.66 15.53
C GLY A 260 -1.95 2.35 15.42
N ALA A 261 -0.99 2.00 16.28
CA ALA A 261 0.35 2.56 16.19
C ALA A 261 1.08 2.13 14.91
N THR A 262 0.99 0.85 14.57
CA THR A 262 1.60 0.31 13.33
C THR A 262 0.91 0.88 12.10
N VAL A 263 -0.42 0.98 12.08
CA VAL A 263 -1.17 1.63 10.98
C VAL A 263 -0.67 3.04 10.72
N PHE A 264 -0.53 3.87 11.75
CA PHE A 264 -0.08 5.26 11.55
C PHE A 264 1.36 5.33 11.06
N GLN A 265 2.23 4.40 11.48
CA GLN A 265 3.60 4.32 10.93
C GLN A 265 3.62 3.88 9.46
N GLU A 266 2.74 2.97 9.05
CA GLU A 266 2.61 2.56 7.65
C GLU A 266 2.06 3.70 6.76
N VAL A 267 1.10 4.49 7.24
CA VAL A 267 0.61 5.68 6.53
C VAL A 267 1.71 6.73 6.38
N LEU A 268 2.58 6.88 7.40
CA LEU A 268 3.74 7.78 7.31
C LEU A 268 4.79 7.29 6.30
N ASP A 269 5.06 5.98 6.23
CA ASP A 269 5.96 5.39 5.22
C ASP A 269 5.40 5.59 3.80
N PHE A 270 4.09 5.44 3.64
CA PHE A 270 3.38 5.70 2.39
C PHE A 270 3.46 7.19 2.00
N ASP A 271 3.22 8.12 2.95
CA ASP A 271 3.34 9.56 2.70
C ASP A 271 4.77 9.96 2.33
N ALA A 272 5.78 9.33 2.95
CA ALA A 272 7.19 9.55 2.58
C ALA A 272 7.47 9.12 1.12
N ALA A 273 6.85 8.05 0.64
CA ALA A 273 6.95 7.63 -0.76
C ALA A 273 6.25 8.60 -1.70
N VAL A 274 5.07 9.11 -1.32
CA VAL A 274 4.38 10.18 -2.07
C VAL A 274 5.22 11.46 -2.12
N ALA A 275 5.89 11.81 -1.02
CA ALA A 275 6.77 12.97 -0.98
C ALA A 275 7.93 12.87 -1.97
N VAL A 276 8.50 11.67 -2.21
CA VAL A 276 9.52 11.44 -3.25
C VAL A 276 8.96 11.76 -4.65
N ALA A 277 7.75 11.27 -4.97
CA ALA A 277 7.10 11.59 -6.24
C ALA A 277 6.73 13.07 -6.35
N TYR A 278 6.37 13.72 -5.24
CA TYR A 278 6.08 15.15 -5.21
C TYR A 278 7.34 16.00 -5.47
N GLU A 279 8.52 15.59 -4.99
CA GLU A 279 9.79 16.25 -5.34
C GLU A 279 10.10 16.12 -6.85
N PHE A 280 9.78 14.98 -7.46
CA PHE A 280 9.86 14.80 -8.92
C PHE A 280 8.85 15.72 -9.63
N TYR A 281 7.59 15.75 -9.18
CA TYR A 281 6.55 16.63 -9.71
C TYR A 281 7.00 18.10 -9.71
N LYS A 282 7.63 18.59 -8.66
CA LYS A 282 8.08 19.99 -8.59
C LYS A 282 9.03 20.38 -9.74
N LYS A 283 9.77 19.41 -10.25
CA LYS A 283 10.70 19.60 -11.40
C LYS A 283 9.99 19.44 -12.76
N HIS A 284 8.87 18.71 -12.80
CA HIS A 284 8.15 18.31 -14.02
C HIS A 284 6.63 18.61 -13.96
N LYS A 285 6.26 19.78 -13.41
CA LYS A 285 4.87 20.15 -13.09
C LYS A 285 3.89 19.98 -14.24
N ASP A 286 4.27 20.40 -15.45
CA ASP A 286 3.39 20.40 -16.62
C ASP A 286 3.29 19.05 -17.32
N GLU A 287 4.04 18.06 -16.85
CA GLU A 287 4.14 16.72 -17.45
C GLU A 287 3.75 15.60 -16.49
N THR A 288 3.57 15.88 -15.19
CA THR A 288 3.35 14.87 -14.15
C THR A 288 1.93 14.90 -13.62
N LEU A 289 1.38 13.72 -13.36
CA LEU A 289 0.15 13.49 -12.59
C LEU A 289 0.46 12.57 -11.43
N ILE A 290 0.09 12.95 -10.22
CA ILE A 290 0.13 12.11 -9.03
C ILE A 290 -1.30 11.88 -8.55
N ILE A 291 -1.69 10.63 -8.38
CA ILE A 291 -2.97 10.19 -7.81
C ILE A 291 -2.67 9.37 -6.57
N VAL A 292 -3.33 9.68 -5.47
CA VAL A 292 -3.23 8.94 -4.20
C VAL A 292 -4.64 8.54 -3.76
N THR A 293 -4.89 7.24 -3.60
CA THR A 293 -6.17 6.70 -3.14
C THR A 293 -5.96 5.43 -2.32
N ALA A 294 -7.02 4.69 -2.04
CA ALA A 294 -6.97 3.42 -1.35
C ALA A 294 -7.78 2.34 -2.07
N ALA A 295 -7.46 1.08 -1.82
CA ALA A 295 -8.23 -0.04 -2.36
C ALA A 295 -9.60 -0.16 -1.66
N HIS A 296 -9.61 -0.07 -0.36
CA HIS A 296 -10.77 -0.08 0.54
C HIS A 296 -10.37 0.49 1.90
N GLU A 297 -11.28 0.54 2.82
CA GLU A 297 -11.00 0.77 4.24
C GLU A 297 -10.97 -0.57 4.97
N THR A 298 -10.11 -0.69 5.99
CA THR A 298 -9.97 -1.87 6.84
C THR A 298 -10.07 -1.50 8.31
N GLY A 299 -10.75 -2.34 9.09
CA GLY A 299 -10.86 -2.23 10.54
C GLY A 299 -12.01 -1.38 11.03
N GLY A 300 -12.57 -0.50 10.20
CA GLY A 300 -13.57 0.47 10.64
C GLY A 300 -13.03 1.36 11.74
N LEU A 301 -11.81 1.93 11.57
CA LEU A 301 -11.16 2.76 12.56
C LEU A 301 -12.01 3.99 12.90
N VAL A 302 -12.28 4.15 14.20
CA VAL A 302 -12.97 5.31 14.76
C VAL A 302 -12.02 6.12 15.64
N LEU A 303 -11.89 7.42 15.33
CA LEU A 303 -11.19 8.39 16.15
C LEU A 303 -12.12 8.85 17.26
N GLY A 304 -12.18 8.09 18.35
CA GLY A 304 -13.07 8.28 19.47
C GLY A 304 -13.38 6.98 20.22
N TYR A 305 -13.72 7.08 21.50
CA TYR A 305 -14.06 5.94 22.33
C TYR A 305 -15.16 6.31 23.34
N ARG A 306 -16.32 5.62 23.30
CA ARG A 306 -17.38 5.57 24.32
C ARG A 306 -17.72 6.91 25.03
N GLY A 307 -18.18 7.91 24.27
CA GLY A 307 -18.69 9.15 24.88
C GLY A 307 -17.63 10.11 25.45
N ASP A 308 -16.36 9.77 25.30
CA ASP A 308 -15.26 10.70 25.51
C ASP A 308 -15.04 11.53 24.24
N TYR A 309 -14.94 12.85 24.38
CA TYR A 309 -14.68 13.78 23.26
C TYR A 309 -13.19 14.10 23.10
N THR A 310 -12.31 13.29 23.68
CA THR A 310 -10.87 13.54 23.70
C THR A 310 -10.12 12.42 23.00
N LEU A 311 -9.11 12.77 22.21
CA LEU A 311 -8.10 11.85 21.67
C LEU A 311 -6.79 12.04 22.44
N TYR A 312 -6.04 10.95 22.63
CA TYR A 312 -4.74 10.90 23.28
C TYR A 312 -3.75 10.12 22.44
N LEU A 313 -3.65 10.46 21.14
CA LEU A 313 -2.92 9.67 20.13
C LEU A 313 -1.42 9.55 20.43
N LYS A 314 -0.84 10.53 21.14
CA LYS A 314 0.55 10.44 21.60
C LYS A 314 0.84 9.21 22.44
N ALA A 315 -0.16 8.61 23.11
CA ALA A 315 0.01 7.35 23.84
C ALA A 315 0.55 6.23 22.94
N LEU A 316 0.17 6.20 21.66
CA LEU A 316 0.62 5.22 20.67
C LEU A 316 2.14 5.24 20.45
N SER A 317 2.82 6.34 20.76
CA SER A 317 4.28 6.45 20.63
C SER A 317 5.06 5.57 21.61
N SER A 318 4.39 4.98 22.60
CA SER A 318 4.98 3.99 23.51
C SER A 318 5.21 2.64 22.83
N GLN A 319 4.46 2.30 21.80
CA GLN A 319 4.64 1.08 21.02
C GLN A 319 5.91 1.19 20.15
N LYS A 320 6.74 0.13 20.17
CA LYS A 320 8.03 0.08 19.48
C LYS A 320 8.10 -1.05 18.45
N VAL A 321 7.16 -1.98 18.51
CA VAL A 321 7.07 -3.12 17.60
C VAL A 321 5.61 -3.39 17.24
N SER A 322 5.34 -3.98 16.06
CA SER A 322 4.00 -4.42 15.70
C SER A 322 3.49 -5.53 16.62
N VAL A 323 2.18 -5.75 16.63
CA VAL A 323 1.57 -6.85 17.40
C VAL A 323 2.15 -8.20 17.00
N GLU A 324 2.41 -8.44 15.71
CA GLU A 324 3.02 -9.68 15.21
C GLU A 324 4.43 -9.87 15.77
N ARG A 325 5.25 -8.82 15.74
CA ARG A 325 6.59 -8.87 16.33
C ARG A 325 6.55 -9.06 17.85
N MET A 326 5.55 -8.52 18.52
CA MET A 326 5.36 -8.76 19.96
C MET A 326 5.05 -10.23 20.25
N ILE A 327 4.24 -10.88 19.41
CA ILE A 327 3.97 -12.33 19.53
C ILE A 327 5.27 -13.12 19.42
N GLU A 328 6.11 -12.83 18.43
CA GLU A 328 7.42 -13.50 18.25
C GLU A 328 8.33 -13.31 19.46
N ILE A 329 8.40 -12.08 20.02
CA ILE A 329 9.20 -11.76 21.19
C ILE A 329 8.74 -12.59 22.42
N LEU A 330 7.43 -12.71 22.62
CA LEU A 330 6.87 -13.47 23.74
C LEU A 330 7.11 -14.97 23.54
N GLN A 331 6.90 -15.50 22.34
CA GLN A 331 7.15 -16.92 22.05
C GLN A 331 8.61 -17.34 22.26
N ALA A 332 9.56 -16.44 22.01
CA ALA A 332 10.99 -16.71 22.18
C ALA A 332 11.37 -17.01 23.65
N GLU A 333 10.56 -16.59 24.63
CA GLU A 333 10.79 -16.86 26.06
C GLU A 333 10.52 -18.34 26.44
N LYS A 334 9.68 -19.07 25.69
CA LYS A 334 9.30 -20.49 25.88
C LYS A 334 8.71 -20.79 27.27
N GLU A 335 9.57 -20.87 28.30
CA GLU A 335 9.18 -21.00 29.70
C GLU A 335 9.76 -19.83 30.50
N THR A 336 8.91 -19.08 31.21
CA THR A 336 9.30 -17.85 31.88
C THR A 336 8.38 -17.55 33.08
N THR A 337 8.45 -16.33 33.61
CA THR A 337 7.53 -15.84 34.64
C THR A 337 6.63 -14.74 34.11
N TRP A 338 5.49 -14.52 34.75
CA TRP A 338 4.56 -13.44 34.37
C TRP A 338 5.20 -12.05 34.49
N GLU A 339 6.12 -11.84 35.42
CA GLU A 339 6.87 -10.60 35.54
C GLU A 339 7.74 -10.33 34.33
N ARG A 340 8.40 -11.37 33.80
CA ARG A 340 9.23 -11.23 32.61
C ARG A 340 8.39 -10.88 31.38
N LEU A 341 7.25 -11.54 31.19
CA LEU A 341 6.33 -11.21 30.10
C LEU A 341 5.83 -9.76 30.23
N GLU A 342 5.44 -9.34 31.44
CA GLU A 342 5.02 -7.96 31.68
C GLU A 342 6.12 -6.93 31.37
N GLN A 343 7.37 -7.21 31.74
CA GLN A 343 8.51 -6.36 31.39
C GLN A 343 8.66 -6.21 29.87
N LEU A 344 8.51 -7.31 29.12
CA LEU A 344 8.59 -7.30 27.66
C LEU A 344 7.47 -6.49 27.03
N VAL A 345 6.22 -6.68 27.50
CA VAL A 345 5.05 -5.93 27.02
C VAL A 345 5.20 -4.43 27.34
N LYS A 346 5.56 -4.08 28.57
CA LYS A 346 5.81 -2.67 28.96
C LYS A 346 6.90 -2.02 28.13
N LYS A 347 7.99 -2.75 27.87
CA LYS A 347 9.13 -2.24 27.07
C LYS A 347 8.74 -1.97 25.63
N ASN A 348 7.94 -2.85 25.02
CA ASN A 348 7.70 -2.86 23.58
C ASN A 348 6.36 -2.24 23.18
N ILE A 349 5.33 -2.29 24.05
CA ILE A 349 3.99 -1.74 23.78
C ILE A 349 3.67 -0.55 24.68
N GLY A 350 4.23 -0.51 25.91
CA GLY A 350 4.02 0.60 26.84
C GLY A 350 2.91 0.39 27.85
N VAL A 351 2.24 -0.77 27.86
CA VAL A 351 1.15 -1.11 28.80
C VAL A 351 1.45 -2.36 29.61
N GLY A 352 0.67 -2.62 30.66
CA GLY A 352 0.76 -3.86 31.44
C GLY A 352 0.00 -5.02 30.81
N ILE A 353 0.16 -6.23 31.37
CA ILE A 353 -0.61 -7.42 30.97
C ILE A 353 -1.91 -7.47 31.78
N ARG A 354 -3.05 -7.64 31.11
CA ARG A 354 -4.34 -7.97 31.74
C ARG A 354 -4.29 -9.37 32.36
N ASN A 355 -5.01 -9.55 33.47
CA ASN A 355 -5.17 -10.85 34.09
C ASN A 355 -3.85 -11.56 34.45
N LYS A 356 -2.78 -10.78 34.67
CA LYS A 356 -1.48 -11.31 35.08
C LYS A 356 -1.66 -12.14 36.36
N LYS A 357 -1.07 -13.33 36.38
CA LYS A 357 -1.03 -14.18 37.58
C LYS A 357 0.00 -13.68 38.59
N ALA A 358 0.03 -14.33 39.76
CA ALA A 358 0.88 -13.92 40.85
C ALA A 358 2.37 -13.87 40.50
N ASN A 359 3.10 -12.98 41.15
CA ASN A 359 4.55 -12.87 40.96
C ASN A 359 5.23 -14.19 41.32
N GLY A 360 6.25 -14.60 40.52
CA GLY A 360 6.98 -15.86 40.67
C GLY A 360 6.30 -17.08 40.02
N GLU A 361 5.05 -16.94 39.57
CA GLU A 361 4.40 -18.04 38.85
C GLU A 361 5.01 -18.21 37.47
N ARG A 362 5.46 -19.43 37.16
CA ARG A 362 6.02 -19.78 35.83
C ARG A 362 4.90 -20.11 34.86
N VAL A 363 5.17 -19.87 33.60
CA VAL A 363 4.25 -20.12 32.50
C VAL A 363 5.02 -20.60 31.26
N THR A 364 4.42 -21.54 30.56
CA THR A 364 4.86 -21.94 29.20
C THR A 364 4.18 -21.01 28.20
N VAL A 365 4.96 -20.41 27.32
CA VAL A 365 4.49 -19.45 26.32
C VAL A 365 4.37 -20.17 24.98
N ASP A 366 3.18 -20.64 24.68
CA ASP A 366 2.81 -21.09 23.34
C ASP A 366 2.34 -19.93 22.46
N TYR A 367 1.96 -20.23 21.23
CA TYR A 367 1.47 -19.23 20.28
C TYR A 367 0.18 -18.55 20.76
N ASP A 368 -0.76 -19.31 21.32
CA ASP A 368 -2.07 -18.79 21.70
C ASP A 368 -1.95 -17.82 22.88
N LEU A 369 -1.15 -18.15 23.89
CA LEU A 369 -0.87 -17.25 25.01
C LEU A 369 -0.12 -15.98 24.55
N ALA A 370 0.90 -16.14 23.72
CA ALA A 370 1.66 -15.00 23.19
C ALA A 370 0.76 -14.06 22.39
N ARG A 371 -0.09 -14.63 21.55
CA ARG A 371 -1.08 -13.89 20.75
C ARG A 371 -2.09 -13.18 21.66
N GLU A 372 -2.69 -13.86 22.62
CA GLU A 372 -3.64 -13.27 23.57
C GLU A 372 -3.03 -12.06 24.30
N ILE A 373 -1.81 -12.21 24.84
CA ILE A 373 -1.11 -11.13 25.56
C ILE A 373 -0.83 -9.96 24.62
N ALA A 374 -0.31 -10.19 23.41
CA ALA A 374 0.04 -9.14 22.48
C ALA A 374 -1.17 -8.34 21.98
N TYR A 375 -2.25 -9.03 21.57
CA TYR A 375 -3.48 -8.36 21.13
C TYR A 375 -4.17 -7.61 22.26
N ASN A 376 -4.22 -8.17 23.48
CA ASN A 376 -4.76 -7.45 24.63
C ASN A 376 -3.96 -6.19 24.95
N ALA A 377 -2.64 -6.24 24.84
CA ALA A 377 -1.78 -5.08 25.08
C ALA A 377 -2.02 -3.97 24.03
N VAL A 378 -2.07 -4.32 22.73
CA VAL A 378 -2.39 -3.37 21.65
C VAL A 378 -3.80 -2.79 21.82
N TYR A 379 -4.79 -3.63 22.14
CA TYR A 379 -6.15 -3.16 22.46
C TYR A 379 -6.17 -2.16 23.63
N ASP A 380 -5.42 -2.40 24.71
CA ASP A 380 -5.34 -1.48 25.85
C ASP A 380 -4.65 -0.17 25.47
N LEU A 381 -3.64 -0.23 24.64
CA LEU A 381 -2.97 0.96 24.12
C LEU A 381 -3.92 1.79 23.24
N ASN A 382 -4.64 1.16 22.31
CA ASN A 382 -5.66 1.83 21.48
C ASN A 382 -6.70 2.53 22.35
N ARG A 383 -7.21 1.84 23.40
CA ARG A 383 -8.16 2.45 24.33
C ARG A 383 -7.58 3.65 25.07
N SER A 384 -6.30 3.59 25.45
CA SER A 384 -5.63 4.72 26.13
C SER A 384 -5.46 5.92 25.17
N ALA A 385 -5.39 5.67 23.87
CA ALA A 385 -5.37 6.67 22.81
C ALA A 385 -6.77 7.15 22.38
N ALA A 386 -7.84 6.59 22.99
CA ALA A 386 -9.24 6.78 22.60
C ALA A 386 -9.55 6.36 21.16
N LEU A 387 -8.90 5.32 20.66
CA LEU A 387 -9.22 4.68 19.40
C LEU A 387 -10.18 3.50 19.58
N SER A 388 -11.04 3.28 18.59
CA SER A 388 -11.94 2.13 18.49
C SER A 388 -11.85 1.50 17.11
N TRP A 389 -12.10 0.19 17.04
CA TRP A 389 -12.19 -0.58 15.82
C TRP A 389 -13.54 -1.28 15.75
N ALA A 390 -14.16 -1.27 14.58
CA ALA A 390 -15.51 -1.84 14.40
C ALA A 390 -15.47 -3.27 13.87
N SER A 391 -14.39 -3.66 13.20
CA SER A 391 -14.27 -4.94 12.50
C SER A 391 -12.81 -5.34 12.33
N GLY A 392 -12.50 -6.63 12.42
CA GLY A 392 -11.19 -7.15 11.99
C GLY A 392 -11.09 -7.36 10.46
N ASN A 393 -12.06 -6.85 9.68
CA ASN A 393 -12.14 -6.99 8.23
C ASN A 393 -12.36 -5.62 7.56
N HIS A 394 -12.56 -5.62 6.23
CA HIS A 394 -12.83 -4.40 5.47
C HIS A 394 -14.20 -3.81 5.82
N SER A 395 -14.37 -2.53 5.58
CA SER A 395 -15.66 -1.85 5.64
C SER A 395 -16.08 -1.26 4.28
N GLY A 396 -17.38 -1.02 4.11
CA GLY A 396 -17.96 -0.46 2.89
C GLY A 396 -17.97 1.07 2.84
N THR A 397 -17.10 1.74 3.62
CA THR A 397 -17.04 3.21 3.61
C THR A 397 -16.34 3.73 2.35
N PHE A 398 -16.56 5.01 2.04
CA PHE A 398 -15.75 5.69 1.02
C PHE A 398 -14.27 5.70 1.41
N VAL A 399 -13.40 5.68 0.40
CA VAL A 399 -11.99 6.00 0.59
C VAL A 399 -11.66 7.37 0.01
N PRO A 400 -10.62 8.06 0.51
CA PRO A 400 -10.24 9.36 -0.03
C PRO A 400 -9.42 9.19 -1.32
N LEU A 401 -9.52 10.21 -2.19
CA LEU A 401 -8.59 10.41 -3.30
C LEU A 401 -8.03 11.82 -3.21
N PHE A 402 -6.73 11.95 -3.48
CA PHE A 402 -6.04 13.24 -3.62
C PHE A 402 -5.25 13.21 -4.92
N ALA A 403 -5.26 14.32 -5.67
CA ALA A 403 -4.52 14.40 -6.92
C ALA A 403 -3.88 15.77 -7.13
N ILE A 404 -2.75 15.76 -7.85
CA ILE A 404 -2.04 16.97 -8.25
C ILE A 404 -1.40 16.78 -9.63
N GLY A 405 -1.34 17.86 -10.38
CA GLY A 405 -0.62 17.95 -11.64
C GLY A 405 -1.52 17.88 -12.86
N LYS A 406 -0.97 17.42 -13.97
CA LYS A 406 -1.63 17.52 -15.28
C LYS A 406 -2.84 16.60 -15.38
N GLY A 407 -4.04 17.20 -15.45
CA GLY A 407 -5.32 16.48 -15.52
C GLY A 407 -5.85 16.04 -14.16
N ALA A 408 -5.26 16.53 -13.06
CA ALA A 408 -5.74 16.24 -11.71
C ALA A 408 -7.16 16.76 -11.46
N ASP A 409 -7.54 17.85 -12.12
CA ASP A 409 -8.87 18.46 -12.07
C ASP A 409 -10.02 17.55 -12.53
N MET A 410 -9.71 16.41 -13.14
CA MET A 410 -10.70 15.39 -13.49
C MET A 410 -11.07 14.45 -12.32
N PHE A 411 -10.35 14.51 -11.20
CA PHE A 411 -10.52 13.62 -10.04
C PHE A 411 -11.21 14.35 -8.88
N ASN A 412 -12.46 14.74 -9.06
CA ASN A 412 -13.20 15.56 -8.09
C ASN A 412 -14.58 14.96 -7.73
N GLY A 413 -15.09 15.29 -6.54
CA GLY A 413 -16.45 14.98 -6.10
C GLY A 413 -16.60 13.58 -5.53
N VAL A 414 -17.61 12.84 -5.99
CA VAL A 414 -17.86 11.44 -5.64
C VAL A 414 -17.76 10.61 -6.90
N ILE A 415 -16.80 9.71 -6.94
CA ILE A 415 -16.52 8.86 -8.10
C ILE A 415 -16.47 7.40 -7.69
N ASP A 416 -16.57 6.51 -8.66
CA ASP A 416 -16.35 5.08 -8.44
C ASP A 416 -14.89 4.71 -8.71
N ASN A 417 -14.35 3.70 -8.03
CA ASN A 417 -12.96 3.30 -8.23
C ASN A 417 -12.68 2.85 -9.68
N THR A 418 -13.72 2.44 -10.44
CA THR A 418 -13.59 2.13 -11.86
C THR A 418 -13.39 3.38 -12.74
N ASP A 419 -13.69 4.56 -12.25
CA ASP A 419 -13.56 5.79 -13.05
C ASP A 419 -12.10 6.25 -13.12
N ILE A 420 -11.28 5.93 -12.11
CA ILE A 420 -9.88 6.35 -12.06
C ILE A 420 -9.07 5.87 -13.28
N PRO A 421 -9.03 4.56 -13.62
CA PRO A 421 -8.31 4.11 -14.82
C PRO A 421 -8.96 4.61 -16.12
N LYS A 422 -10.28 4.83 -16.16
CA LYS A 422 -10.94 5.43 -17.33
C LYS A 422 -10.47 6.86 -17.56
N ILE A 423 -10.36 7.67 -16.50
CA ILE A 423 -9.82 9.03 -16.58
C ILE A 423 -8.36 9.01 -17.06
N ILE A 424 -7.53 8.10 -16.53
CA ILE A 424 -6.13 7.96 -16.99
C ILE A 424 -6.09 7.62 -18.48
N ARG A 425 -6.91 6.66 -18.95
CA ARG A 425 -7.04 6.32 -20.38
C ARG A 425 -7.44 7.54 -21.22
N GLN A 426 -8.46 8.28 -20.78
CA GLN A 426 -8.90 9.51 -21.45
C GLN A 426 -7.77 10.52 -21.58
N LEU A 427 -7.03 10.79 -20.49
CA LEU A 427 -5.89 11.71 -20.48
C LEU A 427 -4.77 11.28 -21.43
N LYS A 428 -4.62 9.96 -21.65
CA LYS A 428 -3.58 9.38 -22.53
C LYS A 428 -4.08 9.06 -23.95
N GLY A 429 -5.34 9.34 -24.26
CA GLY A 429 -5.93 9.04 -25.57
C GLY A 429 -5.94 7.53 -25.87
N VAL A 430 -6.15 6.71 -24.85
CA VAL A 430 -6.43 5.27 -24.98
C VAL A 430 -7.95 5.12 -25.10
N LYS A 431 -8.38 4.33 -26.10
CA LYS A 431 -9.83 4.08 -26.34
C LYS A 431 -10.29 2.88 -25.56
#